data_57e8ff1a3e61f4b004d70cf915e1171f
#
_entry.id   57e8ff1a3e61f4b004d70cf915e1171f
#
_cell.length_a   1.000
_cell.length_b   1.000
_cell.length_c   1.000
_cell.angle_alpha   90.00
_cell.angle_beta   90.00
_cell.angle_gamma   90.00
#
_symmetry.space_group_name_H-M   'P 1'
#
loop_
_entity.id
_entity.type
_entity.pdbx_description
1 polymer ?
#
loop_
_entity_poly.entity_id
_entity_poly.type
_entity_poly.pdbx_seq_one_letter_code
_entity_poly.pdbx_strand_id
1 'polypeptide(L)'
;MKDLQREILSQVAAGTISAEEGAARLESLESQAPAAEPAAPPAPAAAPATGIRHVRVVSRFGNAEIIGDPTVASAVAEGPHRARQDGDTMVIEQSVLSDDTTFEFNRPHGRIVIPGFDFNHNLVVRMNPELALHSTVQAGNVRIQGVKGPITSEAQAGNSIVDGFAGPVKLSVAAGNLEANGRLDGGASSIKCQMGEVKVNLDRTSNVRIMARATLGDVRVDGVNDQVVGTGAGTLEISCTMGDVKVSVR
;
A
#
# COMPACT_ATOMS: atom_id res chain seq x y z
N MET A 1 -37.51 1.40 -11.03
CA MET A 1 -37.58 0.90 -12.38
C MET A 1 -37.95 -0.58 -12.50
N LYS A 2 -37.28 -1.51 -11.78
CA LYS A 2 -37.57 -2.96 -11.88
C LYS A 2 -39.03 -3.35 -11.51
N ASP A 3 -39.65 -2.60 -10.62
CA ASP A 3 -41.04 -2.89 -10.20
C ASP A 3 -42.06 -2.50 -11.24
N LEU A 4 -41.87 -1.38 -11.95
CA LEU A 4 -42.72 -0.95 -13.07
C LEU A 4 -42.61 -1.89 -14.26
N GLN A 5 -41.43 -2.39 -14.57
CA GLN A 5 -41.24 -3.40 -15.61
C GLN A 5 -41.96 -4.72 -15.29
N ARG A 6 -41.89 -5.16 -14.02
CA ARG A 6 -42.64 -6.35 -13.56
C ARG A 6 -44.14 -6.18 -13.66
N GLU A 7 -44.63 -5.00 -13.36
CA GLU A 7 -46.05 -4.69 -13.41
C GLU A 7 -46.59 -4.72 -14.85
N ILE A 8 -45.84 -4.14 -15.78
CA ILE A 8 -46.20 -4.19 -17.20
C ILE A 8 -46.22 -5.62 -17.74
N LEU A 9 -45.19 -6.42 -17.40
CA LEU A 9 -45.12 -7.84 -17.79
C LEU A 9 -46.27 -8.66 -17.17
N SER A 10 -46.67 -8.37 -15.96
CA SER A 10 -47.82 -8.99 -15.27
C SER A 10 -49.14 -8.65 -15.96
N GLN A 11 -49.31 -7.42 -16.43
CA GLN A 11 -50.53 -6.97 -17.15
C GLN A 11 -50.63 -7.59 -18.55
N VAL A 12 -49.49 -7.79 -19.23
CA VAL A 12 -49.43 -8.54 -20.50
C VAL A 12 -49.80 -10.01 -20.28
N ALA A 13 -49.25 -10.62 -19.24
CA ALA A 13 -49.52 -12.04 -18.90
C ALA A 13 -50.97 -12.27 -18.49
N ALA A 14 -51.58 -11.31 -17.82
CA ALA A 14 -52.99 -11.32 -17.45
C ALA A 14 -53.97 -10.99 -18.64
N GLY A 15 -53.44 -10.65 -19.80
CA GLY A 15 -54.22 -10.28 -21.00
C GLY A 15 -54.94 -8.93 -20.86
N THR A 16 -54.56 -8.09 -19.91
CA THR A 16 -55.19 -6.77 -19.68
C THR A 16 -54.69 -5.72 -20.66
N ILE A 17 -53.49 -5.91 -21.19
CA ILE A 17 -52.88 -5.11 -22.25
C ILE A 17 -52.29 -6.05 -23.31
N SER A 18 -52.28 -5.61 -24.56
CA SER A 18 -51.70 -6.40 -25.64
C SER A 18 -50.17 -6.44 -25.54
N ALA A 19 -49.55 -7.48 -26.15
CA ALA A 19 -48.11 -7.58 -26.18
C ALA A 19 -47.42 -6.39 -26.84
N GLU A 20 -48.06 -5.81 -27.87
CA GLU A 20 -47.58 -4.61 -28.57
C GLU A 20 -47.65 -3.35 -27.69
N GLU A 21 -48.69 -3.22 -26.90
CA GLU A 21 -48.86 -2.10 -25.95
C GLU A 21 -47.93 -2.21 -24.74
N GLY A 22 -47.65 -3.45 -24.29
CA GLY A 22 -46.65 -3.74 -23.28
C GLY A 22 -45.22 -3.40 -23.75
N ALA A 23 -44.88 -3.72 -24.98
CA ALA A 23 -43.58 -3.38 -25.59
C ALA A 23 -43.40 -1.86 -25.73
N ALA A 24 -44.43 -1.13 -26.23
CA ALA A 24 -44.37 0.32 -26.34
C ALA A 24 -44.19 1.04 -24.98
N ARG A 25 -44.82 0.52 -23.92
CA ARG A 25 -44.63 1.06 -22.55
C ARG A 25 -43.25 0.79 -21.97
N LEU A 26 -42.66 -0.37 -22.27
CA LEU A 26 -41.29 -0.69 -21.86
C LEU A 26 -40.28 0.19 -22.59
N GLU A 27 -40.46 0.40 -23.90
CA GLU A 27 -39.60 1.28 -24.70
C GLU A 27 -39.70 2.75 -24.25
N SER A 28 -40.90 3.20 -23.84
CA SER A 28 -41.09 4.53 -23.25
C SER A 28 -40.38 4.70 -21.90
N LEU A 29 -40.31 3.64 -21.09
CA LEU A 29 -39.58 3.63 -19.81
C LEU A 29 -38.06 3.64 -20.01
N GLU A 30 -37.56 2.95 -21.04
CA GLU A 30 -36.16 3.00 -21.42
C GLU A 30 -35.76 4.35 -22.02
N SER A 31 -36.65 4.99 -22.78
CA SER A 31 -36.44 6.34 -23.32
C SER A 31 -36.51 7.44 -22.26
N GLN A 32 -37.20 7.20 -21.14
CA GLN A 32 -37.26 8.11 -19.97
C GLN A 32 -36.16 7.83 -18.92
N ALA A 33 -35.31 6.79 -19.12
CA ALA A 33 -34.07 6.70 -18.37
C ALA A 33 -33.27 7.97 -18.72
N PRO A 34 -32.82 8.76 -17.72
CA PRO A 34 -31.98 9.90 -18.02
C PRO A 34 -30.80 9.40 -18.85
N ALA A 35 -30.66 10.00 -20.04
CA ALA A 35 -29.52 9.72 -20.91
C ALA A 35 -28.30 9.67 -20.04
N ALA A 36 -27.56 8.56 -20.11
CA ALA A 36 -26.27 8.46 -19.43
C ALA A 36 -25.50 9.72 -19.84
N GLU A 37 -25.29 10.62 -18.90
CA GLU A 37 -24.42 11.76 -19.10
C GLU A 37 -23.13 11.23 -19.74
N PRO A 38 -22.64 11.86 -20.82
CA PRO A 38 -21.35 11.45 -21.37
C PRO A 38 -20.38 11.39 -20.22
N ALA A 39 -19.70 10.25 -20.08
CA ALA A 39 -18.78 9.97 -18.98
C ALA A 39 -18.00 11.24 -18.66
N ALA A 40 -18.30 11.83 -17.51
CA ALA A 40 -17.59 12.98 -17.03
C ALA A 40 -16.10 12.60 -17.08
N PRO A 41 -15.22 13.50 -17.54
CA PRO A 41 -13.79 13.28 -17.44
C PRO A 41 -13.50 12.85 -16.02
N PRO A 42 -12.57 11.89 -15.77
CA PRO A 42 -12.35 11.31 -14.46
C PRO A 42 -12.35 12.44 -13.43
N ALA A 43 -13.23 12.30 -12.45
CA ALA A 43 -13.45 13.33 -11.45
C ALA A 43 -12.08 13.81 -10.96
N PRO A 44 -11.81 15.13 -10.91
CA PRO A 44 -10.56 15.62 -10.34
C PRO A 44 -10.42 14.97 -8.96
N ALA A 45 -9.27 14.35 -8.75
CA ALA A 45 -8.93 13.62 -7.54
C ALA A 45 -9.57 14.30 -6.33
N ALA A 46 -10.31 13.53 -5.54
CA ALA A 46 -11.10 14.00 -4.42
C ALA A 46 -10.34 15.12 -3.69
N ALA A 47 -11.02 16.25 -3.48
CA ALA A 47 -10.46 17.37 -2.75
C ALA A 47 -9.74 16.85 -1.50
N PRO A 48 -8.55 17.37 -1.16
CA PRO A 48 -7.73 16.83 -0.08
C PRO A 48 -8.58 16.73 1.16
N ALA A 49 -8.72 15.53 1.70
CA ALA A 49 -9.31 15.34 3.01
C ALA A 49 -8.44 16.15 3.98
N THR A 50 -8.89 17.32 4.32
CA THR A 50 -8.18 18.31 5.16
C THR A 50 -7.95 17.63 6.50
N GLY A 51 -6.72 17.18 6.79
CA GLY A 51 -6.37 16.61 8.08
C GLY A 51 -5.61 15.31 8.08
N ILE A 52 -5.40 14.62 6.95
CA ILE A 52 -4.60 13.38 6.93
C ILE A 52 -3.13 13.73 7.18
N ARG A 53 -2.56 13.12 8.23
CA ARG A 53 -1.15 13.25 8.63
C ARG A 53 -0.40 11.94 8.54
N HIS A 54 -1.11 10.84 8.56
CA HIS A 54 -0.56 9.49 8.61
C HIS A 54 -1.14 8.63 7.49
N VAL A 55 -0.29 7.81 6.89
CA VAL A 55 -0.70 6.77 5.94
C VAL A 55 -0.31 5.43 6.52
N ARG A 56 -1.27 4.53 6.68
CA ARG A 56 -1.04 3.17 7.15
C ARG A 56 -1.31 2.18 6.03
N VAL A 57 -0.31 1.39 5.67
CA VAL A 57 -0.39 0.35 4.65
C VAL A 57 -0.25 -1.00 5.32
N VAL A 58 -1.22 -1.89 5.09
CA VAL A 58 -1.22 -3.25 5.63
C VAL A 58 -1.28 -4.24 4.48
N SER A 59 -0.26 -5.07 4.34
CA SER A 59 -0.21 -6.18 3.38
C SER A 59 0.01 -7.48 4.13
N ARG A 60 -0.83 -8.48 3.86
CA ARG A 60 -0.65 -9.81 4.44
C ARG A 60 0.23 -10.69 3.56
N PHE A 61 -0.03 -10.67 2.25
CA PHE A 61 0.70 -11.50 1.28
C PHE A 61 0.89 -10.71 0.00
N GLY A 62 2.09 -10.82 -0.61
CA GLY A 62 2.40 -10.17 -1.87
C GLY A 62 3.35 -8.99 -1.71
N ASN A 63 3.49 -8.21 -2.76
CA ASN A 63 4.41 -7.09 -2.78
C ASN A 63 3.66 -5.77 -2.55
N ALA A 64 4.26 -4.89 -1.76
CA ALA A 64 3.78 -3.54 -1.56
C ALA A 64 4.83 -2.53 -2.03
N GLU A 65 4.48 -1.66 -2.94
CA GLU A 65 5.30 -0.56 -3.41
C GLU A 65 4.69 0.76 -2.95
N ILE A 66 5.45 1.57 -2.24
CA ILE A 66 5.01 2.84 -1.68
C ILE A 66 5.89 3.94 -2.25
N ILE A 67 5.30 4.90 -2.93
CA ILE A 67 6.00 5.95 -3.66
C ILE A 67 5.59 7.31 -3.10
N GLY A 68 6.58 8.09 -2.68
CA GLY A 68 6.39 9.51 -2.34
C GLY A 68 6.17 10.33 -3.60
N ASP A 69 4.97 10.84 -3.79
CA ASP A 69 4.57 11.66 -4.93
C ASP A 69 4.04 13.01 -4.45
N PRO A 70 4.74 14.11 -4.73
CA PRO A 70 4.33 15.44 -4.27
C PRO A 70 3.05 15.96 -4.95
N THR A 71 2.59 15.32 -6.02
CA THR A 71 1.35 15.69 -6.70
C THR A 71 0.11 15.13 -5.99
N VAL A 72 0.29 14.16 -5.09
CA VAL A 72 -0.78 13.55 -4.31
C VAL A 72 -0.93 14.29 -2.98
N ALA A 73 -2.13 14.74 -2.67
CA ALA A 73 -2.39 15.48 -1.43
C ALA A 73 -2.34 14.58 -0.18
N SER A 74 -2.78 13.33 -0.30
CA SER A 74 -2.77 12.35 0.80
C SER A 74 -2.17 11.02 0.35
N ALA A 75 -2.99 10.06 -0.06
CA ALA A 75 -2.54 8.81 -0.65
C ALA A 75 -3.58 8.26 -1.64
N VAL A 76 -3.10 7.57 -2.67
CA VAL A 76 -3.89 6.85 -3.67
C VAL A 76 -3.28 5.46 -3.82
N ALA A 77 -4.11 4.44 -3.85
CA ALA A 77 -3.68 3.06 -3.99
C ALA A 77 -4.20 2.44 -5.28
N GLU A 78 -3.37 1.63 -5.92
CA GLU A 78 -3.66 0.85 -7.11
C GLU A 78 -3.47 -0.63 -6.79
N GLY A 79 -4.32 -1.49 -7.33
CA GLY A 79 -4.36 -2.93 -7.04
C GLY A 79 -5.51 -3.30 -6.10
N PRO A 80 -5.67 -4.58 -5.74
CA PRO A 80 -6.75 -5.03 -4.87
C PRO A 80 -6.53 -4.54 -3.43
N HIS A 81 -7.33 -3.57 -3.01
CA HIS A 81 -7.20 -2.96 -1.68
C HIS A 81 -8.55 -2.47 -1.14
N ARG A 82 -8.57 -2.21 0.15
CA ARG A 82 -9.61 -1.45 0.84
C ARG A 82 -8.99 -0.23 1.46
N ALA A 83 -9.52 0.94 1.17
CA ALA A 83 -9.09 2.19 1.77
C ALA A 83 -10.17 2.70 2.72
N ARG A 84 -9.76 3.17 3.90
CA ARG A 84 -10.64 3.83 4.87
C ARG A 84 -9.88 4.96 5.56
N GLN A 85 -10.59 5.96 5.98
CA GLN A 85 -10.05 7.02 6.82
C GLN A 85 -10.45 6.78 8.26
N ASP A 86 -9.48 6.88 9.16
CA ASP A 86 -9.64 6.78 10.60
C ASP A 86 -8.99 8.00 11.27
N GLY A 87 -9.81 9.00 11.56
CA GLY A 87 -9.34 10.28 12.04
C GLY A 87 -8.41 10.98 11.04
N ASP A 88 -7.17 11.20 11.44
CA ASP A 88 -6.10 11.79 10.63
C ASP A 88 -5.24 10.75 9.87
N THR A 89 -5.62 9.47 9.95
CA THR A 89 -4.91 8.34 9.35
C THR A 89 -5.68 7.77 8.17
N MET A 90 -5.05 7.67 7.02
CA MET A 90 -5.55 6.92 5.88
C MET A 90 -5.03 5.48 5.96
N VAL A 91 -5.93 4.52 6.12
CA VAL A 91 -5.60 3.09 6.22
C VAL A 91 -5.88 2.42 4.88
N ILE A 92 -4.86 1.80 4.30
CA ILE A 92 -4.91 1.05 3.04
C ILE A 92 -4.56 -0.40 3.37
N GLU A 93 -5.53 -1.29 3.25
CA GLU A 93 -5.37 -2.72 3.51
C GLU A 93 -5.41 -3.47 2.18
N GLN A 94 -4.37 -4.25 1.88
CA GLN A 94 -4.36 -5.11 0.72
C GLN A 94 -5.42 -6.20 0.85
N SER A 95 -6.28 -6.32 -0.17
CA SER A 95 -7.27 -7.39 -0.24
C SER A 95 -6.66 -8.62 -0.92
N VAL A 96 -6.81 -9.77 -0.30
CA VAL A 96 -6.44 -11.07 -0.91
C VAL A 96 -7.56 -11.65 -1.79
N LEU A 97 -8.74 -11.03 -1.75
CA LEU A 97 -9.88 -11.41 -2.56
C LEU A 97 -10.05 -10.36 -3.65
N SER A 98 -9.79 -10.73 -4.88
CA SER A 98 -10.23 -9.95 -6.04
C SER A 98 -11.70 -10.24 -6.28
N ASP A 99 -12.54 -9.19 -6.32
CA ASP A 99 -13.98 -9.34 -6.59
C ASP A 99 -14.25 -9.90 -8.00
N ASP A 100 -13.24 -9.90 -8.88
CA ASP A 100 -13.37 -10.33 -10.28
C ASP A 100 -12.88 -11.75 -10.57
N THR A 101 -12.27 -12.44 -9.60
CA THR A 101 -11.73 -13.78 -9.85
C THR A 101 -12.66 -14.85 -9.29
N THR A 102 -13.59 -15.31 -10.10
CA THR A 102 -14.45 -16.46 -9.79
C THR A 102 -13.98 -17.70 -10.54
N PHE A 103 -13.62 -18.76 -9.83
CA PHE A 103 -13.39 -20.07 -10.44
C PHE A 103 -14.71 -20.81 -10.55
N GLU A 104 -15.10 -21.13 -11.78
CA GLU A 104 -16.28 -21.94 -12.06
C GLU A 104 -15.91 -23.40 -12.24
N PHE A 105 -16.30 -24.24 -11.30
CA PHE A 105 -16.20 -25.70 -11.44
C PHE A 105 -17.54 -26.27 -11.91
N ASN A 106 -17.58 -26.72 -13.15
CA ASN A 106 -18.76 -27.39 -13.70
C ASN A 106 -18.72 -28.88 -13.31
N ARG A 107 -19.56 -29.29 -12.37
CA ARG A 107 -19.77 -30.70 -12.00
C ARG A 107 -21.14 -31.15 -12.46
N PRO A 108 -21.34 -32.49 -12.71
CA PRO A 108 -22.62 -33.02 -13.20
C PRO A 108 -23.84 -32.72 -12.32
N HIS A 109 -23.64 -32.27 -11.09
CA HIS A 109 -24.72 -32.05 -10.10
C HIS A 109 -24.72 -30.64 -9.46
N GLY A 110 -24.03 -29.68 -10.04
CA GLY A 110 -24.05 -28.29 -9.55
C GLY A 110 -22.83 -27.47 -9.97
N ARG A 111 -23.04 -26.15 -10.01
CA ARG A 111 -22.00 -25.17 -10.28
C ARG A 111 -21.49 -24.63 -8.95
N ILE A 112 -20.23 -24.85 -8.63
CA ILE A 112 -19.57 -24.25 -7.46
C ILE A 112 -18.72 -23.11 -7.97
N VAL A 113 -19.03 -21.92 -7.52
CA VAL A 113 -18.25 -20.70 -7.77
C VAL A 113 -17.39 -20.45 -6.55
N ILE A 114 -16.08 -20.58 -6.67
CA ILE A 114 -15.12 -20.28 -5.60
C ILE A 114 -14.42 -18.98 -5.98
N PRO A 115 -14.40 -17.97 -5.11
CA PRO A 115 -13.60 -16.78 -5.34
C PRO A 115 -12.14 -17.20 -5.55
N GLY A 116 -11.53 -16.79 -6.64
CA GLY A 116 -10.14 -17.11 -6.94
C GLY A 116 -9.20 -16.31 -6.07
N PHE A 117 -8.16 -16.94 -5.57
CA PHE A 117 -7.04 -16.26 -4.94
C PHE A 117 -6.03 -15.91 -6.05
N ASP A 118 -5.91 -14.65 -6.35
CA ASP A 118 -4.83 -14.17 -7.21
C ASP A 118 -3.59 -13.92 -6.35
N PHE A 119 -2.57 -14.76 -6.48
CA PHE A 119 -1.34 -14.67 -5.70
C PHE A 119 -0.37 -13.60 -6.21
N ASN A 120 -0.66 -12.97 -7.33
CA ASN A 120 0.19 -11.93 -7.90
C ASN A 120 -0.30 -10.52 -7.52
N HIS A 121 -0.56 -10.31 -6.23
CA HIS A 121 -1.05 -9.03 -5.74
C HIS A 121 0.11 -8.05 -5.53
N ASN A 122 0.23 -7.11 -6.43
CA ASN A 122 1.06 -5.93 -6.23
C ASN A 122 0.15 -4.78 -5.77
N LEU A 123 0.38 -4.29 -4.58
CA LEU A 123 -0.24 -3.06 -4.07
C LEU A 123 0.72 -1.90 -4.33
N VAL A 124 0.31 -0.95 -5.13
CA VAL A 124 1.06 0.29 -5.36
C VAL A 124 0.34 1.43 -4.65
N VAL A 125 1.05 2.12 -3.75
CA VAL A 125 0.53 3.25 -3.00
C VAL A 125 1.35 4.49 -3.33
N ARG A 126 0.72 5.51 -3.89
CA ARG A 126 1.32 6.84 -4.06
C ARG A 126 0.83 7.74 -2.95
N MET A 127 1.75 8.36 -2.22
CA MET A 127 1.41 9.21 -1.08
C MET A 127 2.21 10.50 -1.08
N ASN A 128 1.66 11.51 -0.40
CA ASN A 128 2.42 12.73 -0.18
C ASN A 128 3.70 12.41 0.62
N PRO A 129 4.89 12.80 0.12
CA PRO A 129 6.16 12.44 0.73
C PRO A 129 6.37 12.99 2.15
N GLU A 130 5.69 14.06 2.53
CA GLU A 130 5.85 14.71 3.85
C GLU A 130 5.02 14.03 4.96
N LEU A 131 4.08 13.13 4.59
CA LEU A 131 3.25 12.43 5.56
C LEU A 131 4.02 11.31 6.25
N ALA A 132 3.63 11.01 7.48
CA ALA A 132 4.17 9.86 8.19
C ALA A 132 3.62 8.55 7.59
N LEU A 133 4.52 7.60 7.36
CA LEU A 133 4.19 6.28 6.84
C LEU A 133 4.31 5.20 7.92
N HIS A 134 3.27 4.38 8.05
CA HIS A 134 3.32 3.13 8.81
C HIS A 134 2.98 1.95 7.89
N SER A 135 3.94 1.07 7.62
CA SER A 135 3.78 -0.10 6.77
C SER A 135 3.92 -1.38 7.58
N THR A 136 2.98 -2.31 7.42
CA THR A 136 3.04 -3.64 8.03
C THR A 136 2.87 -4.69 6.95
N VAL A 137 3.87 -5.55 6.76
CA VAL A 137 3.87 -6.63 5.78
C VAL A 137 4.12 -7.97 6.48
N GLN A 138 3.22 -8.94 6.31
CA GLN A 138 3.39 -10.25 6.92
C GLN A 138 4.31 -11.15 6.10
N ALA A 139 4.00 -11.33 4.81
CA ALA A 139 4.83 -12.14 3.92
C ALA A 139 4.87 -11.53 2.51
N GLY A 140 6.06 -11.15 2.07
CA GLY A 140 6.27 -10.52 0.76
C GLY A 140 7.35 -9.46 0.80
N ASN A 141 7.46 -8.70 -0.28
CA ASN A 141 8.46 -7.65 -0.35
C ASN A 141 7.80 -6.28 -0.20
N VAL A 142 8.47 -5.40 0.51
CA VAL A 142 8.07 -4.00 0.59
C VAL A 142 9.14 -3.11 -0.02
N ARG A 143 8.72 -2.19 -0.88
CA ARG A 143 9.57 -1.16 -1.45
C ARG A 143 8.99 0.22 -1.15
N ILE A 144 9.75 1.06 -0.49
CA ILE A 144 9.37 2.43 -0.14
C ILE A 144 10.34 3.38 -0.84
N GLN A 145 9.82 4.35 -1.58
CA GLN A 145 10.63 5.26 -2.36
C GLN A 145 10.21 6.71 -2.13
N GLY A 146 11.19 7.60 -1.89
CA GLY A 146 11.00 9.05 -1.88
C GLY A 146 10.11 9.62 -0.77
N VAL A 147 9.90 8.87 0.32
CA VAL A 147 9.16 9.36 1.50
C VAL A 147 10.13 10.13 2.39
N LYS A 148 9.78 11.37 2.70
CA LYS A 148 10.60 12.30 3.52
C LYS A 148 10.12 12.41 4.97
N GLY A 149 8.84 12.15 5.19
CA GLY A 149 8.26 12.09 6.53
C GLY A 149 8.78 10.89 7.34
N PRO A 150 8.37 10.77 8.61
CA PRO A 150 8.74 9.63 9.45
C PRO A 150 8.24 8.31 8.86
N ILE A 151 9.13 7.31 8.79
CA ILE A 151 8.80 5.97 8.27
C ILE A 151 8.87 4.95 9.41
N THR A 152 7.79 4.21 9.58
CA THR A 152 7.77 2.99 10.40
C THR A 152 7.37 1.82 9.51
N SER A 153 8.26 0.84 9.34
CA SER A 153 7.99 -0.34 8.51
C SER A 153 8.32 -1.62 9.27
N GLU A 154 7.36 -2.54 9.30
CA GLU A 154 7.48 -3.85 9.94
C GLU A 154 7.21 -4.94 8.90
N ALA A 155 8.19 -5.81 8.67
CA ALA A 155 8.07 -6.98 7.81
C ALA A 155 8.36 -8.26 8.62
N GLN A 156 7.47 -9.23 8.56
CA GLN A 156 7.69 -10.50 9.25
C GLN A 156 8.56 -11.44 8.39
N ALA A 157 8.24 -11.59 7.11
CA ALA A 157 9.01 -12.41 6.19
C ALA A 157 9.09 -11.76 4.80
N GLY A 158 10.32 -11.64 4.27
CA GLY A 158 10.58 -11.06 2.95
C GLY A 158 11.60 -9.95 2.98
N ASN A 159 11.74 -9.24 1.87
CA ASN A 159 12.74 -8.19 1.75
C ASN A 159 12.10 -6.80 1.90
N SER A 160 12.80 -5.92 2.58
CA SER A 160 12.41 -4.52 2.75
C SER A 160 13.45 -3.61 2.14
N ILE A 161 13.03 -2.79 1.18
CA ILE A 161 13.88 -1.82 0.50
C ILE A 161 13.29 -0.43 0.74
N VAL A 162 14.08 0.47 1.31
CA VAL A 162 13.67 1.85 1.59
C VAL A 162 14.66 2.80 0.94
N ASP A 163 14.20 3.51 -0.09
CA ASP A 163 15.04 4.37 -0.92
C ASP A 163 14.62 5.84 -0.79
N GLY A 164 15.60 6.74 -0.66
CA GLY A 164 15.39 8.20 -0.71
C GLY A 164 14.64 8.76 0.51
N PHE A 165 14.78 8.14 1.68
CA PHE A 165 14.26 8.72 2.91
C PHE A 165 15.10 9.94 3.35
N ALA A 166 14.43 10.91 3.99
CA ALA A 166 15.07 12.10 4.55
C ALA A 166 14.65 12.38 6.00
N GLY A 167 13.70 11.62 6.53
CA GLY A 167 13.22 11.71 7.91
C GLY A 167 13.67 10.54 8.77
N PRO A 168 13.29 10.52 10.06
CA PRO A 168 13.60 9.42 10.96
C PRO A 168 12.92 8.12 10.52
N VAL A 169 13.65 7.01 10.63
CA VAL A 169 13.18 5.70 10.20
C VAL A 169 13.17 4.70 11.35
N LYS A 170 12.10 3.90 11.44
CA LYS A 170 11.99 2.74 12.32
C LYS A 170 11.65 1.53 11.46
N LEU A 171 12.64 0.68 11.20
CA LEU A 171 12.50 -0.47 10.33
C LEU A 171 12.70 -1.75 11.13
N SER A 172 11.82 -2.73 10.95
CA SER A 172 11.92 -4.03 11.61
C SER A 172 11.65 -5.15 10.61
N VAL A 173 12.57 -6.11 10.53
CA VAL A 173 12.43 -7.31 9.70
C VAL A 173 12.70 -8.53 10.56
N ALA A 174 11.75 -9.47 10.63
CA ALA A 174 11.96 -10.68 11.40
C ALA A 174 12.79 -11.71 10.60
N ALA A 175 12.43 -11.99 9.36
CA ALA A 175 13.18 -12.90 8.50
C ALA A 175 13.27 -12.35 7.08
N GLY A 176 14.49 -12.05 6.61
CA GLY A 176 14.74 -11.49 5.29
C GLY A 176 15.80 -10.40 5.29
N ASN A 177 15.95 -9.73 4.16
CA ASN A 177 16.97 -8.70 4.00
C ASN A 177 16.36 -7.31 4.06
N LEU A 178 17.12 -6.38 4.63
CA LEU A 178 16.76 -4.98 4.72
C LEU A 178 17.81 -4.13 4.03
N GLU A 179 17.37 -3.30 3.08
CA GLU A 179 18.21 -2.31 2.44
C GLU A 179 17.59 -0.92 2.64
N ALA A 180 18.39 0.02 3.14
CA ALA A 180 17.95 1.38 3.41
C ALA A 180 18.94 2.38 2.82
N ASN A 181 18.49 3.21 1.88
CA ASN A 181 19.28 4.20 1.20
C ASN A 181 18.68 5.59 1.40
N GLY A 182 19.41 6.52 2.00
CA GLY A 182 18.87 7.85 2.24
C GLY A 182 19.71 8.73 3.13
N ARG A 183 19.09 9.79 3.65
CA ARG A 183 19.72 10.80 4.49
C ARG A 183 19.02 10.91 5.83
N LEU A 184 19.81 11.11 6.89
CA LEU A 184 19.32 11.37 8.24
C LEU A 184 19.89 12.69 8.74
N ASP A 185 19.03 13.68 8.92
CA ASP A 185 19.44 15.02 9.39
C ASP A 185 19.32 15.19 10.91
N GLY A 186 18.64 14.27 11.58
CA GLY A 186 18.43 14.30 13.01
C GLY A 186 17.37 13.33 13.48
N GLY A 187 17.07 13.36 14.80
CA GLY A 187 16.09 12.46 15.40
C GLY A 187 16.64 11.06 15.73
N ALA A 188 15.78 10.21 16.26
CA ALA A 188 16.13 8.84 16.61
C ALA A 188 15.59 7.88 15.53
N SER A 189 16.51 7.15 14.92
CA SER A 189 16.22 6.10 13.93
C SER A 189 16.64 4.75 14.46
N SER A 190 15.87 3.71 14.16
CA SER A 190 16.21 2.36 14.57
C SER A 190 15.92 1.34 13.46
N ILE A 191 16.85 0.41 13.28
CA ILE A 191 16.76 -0.70 12.34
C ILE A 191 16.96 -2.00 13.11
N LYS A 192 15.97 -2.89 13.05
CA LYS A 192 16.01 -4.17 13.76
C LYS A 192 15.85 -5.31 12.76
N CYS A 193 16.76 -6.27 12.79
CA CYS A 193 16.68 -7.50 12.03
C CYS A 193 16.85 -8.69 12.99
N GLN A 194 15.96 -9.68 12.88
CA GLN A 194 16.15 -10.89 13.66
C GLN A 194 17.02 -11.89 12.90
N MET A 195 16.73 -12.09 11.59
CA MET A 195 17.41 -13.07 10.75
C MET A 195 17.57 -12.54 9.33
N GLY A 196 18.82 -12.32 8.86
CA GLY A 196 19.10 -11.85 7.52
C GLY A 196 20.20 -10.79 7.45
N GLU A 197 20.30 -10.12 6.33
CA GLU A 197 21.30 -9.09 6.08
C GLU A 197 20.68 -7.69 6.15
N VAL A 198 21.39 -6.77 6.80
CA VAL A 198 21.04 -5.35 6.87
C VAL A 198 22.07 -4.53 6.11
N LYS A 199 21.63 -3.83 5.07
CA LYS A 199 22.47 -2.88 4.31
C LYS A 199 21.91 -1.48 4.49
N VAL A 200 22.74 -0.57 4.95
CA VAL A 200 22.37 0.84 5.13
C VAL A 200 23.38 1.71 4.36
N ASN A 201 22.89 2.49 3.42
CA ASN A 201 23.71 3.45 2.68
C ASN A 201 23.21 4.86 3.04
N LEU A 202 24.03 5.60 3.75
CA LEU A 202 23.75 6.97 4.14
C LEU A 202 24.48 7.95 3.24
N ASP A 203 23.81 9.05 2.94
CA ASP A 203 24.42 10.19 2.28
C ASP A 203 25.43 10.86 3.23
N ARG A 204 26.56 11.36 2.69
CA ARG A 204 27.58 12.10 3.46
C ARG A 204 27.07 13.37 4.12
N THR A 205 25.98 13.92 3.60
CA THR A 205 25.32 15.08 4.18
C THR A 205 24.47 14.73 5.41
N SER A 206 24.36 13.44 5.74
CA SER A 206 23.64 13.01 6.96
C SER A 206 24.31 13.55 8.22
N ASN A 207 23.51 13.69 9.28
CA ASN A 207 23.96 14.22 10.54
C ASN A 207 23.55 13.29 11.70
N VAL A 208 24.27 12.17 11.84
CA VAL A 208 23.83 11.05 12.68
C VAL A 208 25.02 10.31 13.32
N ARG A 209 24.82 9.84 14.55
CA ARG A 209 25.68 8.88 15.22
C ARG A 209 25.16 7.47 14.98
N ILE A 210 26.01 6.59 14.47
CA ILE A 210 25.69 5.20 14.13
C ILE A 210 26.06 4.30 15.29
N MET A 211 25.13 3.45 15.71
CA MET A 211 25.35 2.40 16.71
C MET A 211 24.88 1.07 16.11
N ALA A 212 25.80 0.29 15.58
CA ALA A 212 25.50 -0.98 14.93
C ALA A 212 25.96 -2.16 15.80
N ARG A 213 25.09 -3.16 15.97
CA ARG A 213 25.36 -4.37 16.76
C ARG A 213 24.80 -5.60 16.03
N ALA A 214 25.59 -6.68 16.05
CA ALA A 214 25.11 -8.01 15.67
C ALA A 214 25.41 -8.97 16.82
N THR A 215 24.50 -9.89 17.11
CA THR A 215 24.72 -10.92 18.14
C THR A 215 25.44 -12.12 17.55
N LEU A 216 25.02 -12.58 16.38
CA LEU A 216 25.63 -13.64 15.60
C LEU A 216 25.79 -13.15 14.17
N GLY A 217 27.03 -12.79 13.80
CA GLY A 217 27.37 -12.23 12.48
C GLY A 217 28.34 -11.06 12.57
N ASP A 218 28.65 -10.48 11.45
CA ASP A 218 29.63 -9.41 11.32
C ASP A 218 28.98 -8.03 11.21
N VAL A 219 29.67 -7.01 11.74
CA VAL A 219 29.31 -5.61 11.60
C VAL A 219 30.40 -4.88 10.87
N ARG A 220 30.07 -4.22 9.77
CA ARG A 220 30.98 -3.36 9.00
C ARG A 220 30.39 -1.97 8.84
N VAL A 221 31.17 -0.97 9.20
CA VAL A 221 30.82 0.44 9.01
C VAL A 221 31.92 1.10 8.20
N ASP A 222 31.62 1.45 6.97
CA ASP A 222 32.55 1.99 6.01
C ASP A 222 32.26 3.48 5.74
N GLY A 223 33.32 4.28 5.53
CA GLY A 223 33.22 5.67 5.09
C GLY A 223 33.06 6.71 6.19
N VAL A 224 33.20 6.32 7.46
CA VAL A 224 33.14 7.25 8.61
C VAL A 224 34.22 6.95 9.63
N ASN A 225 34.66 8.01 10.33
CA ASN A 225 35.51 7.88 11.51
C ASN A 225 34.62 7.95 12.76
N ASP A 226 34.92 7.15 13.79
CA ASP A 226 34.24 7.12 15.08
C ASP A 226 32.70 6.91 15.00
N GLN A 227 32.21 6.32 13.91
CA GLN A 227 30.77 6.05 13.70
C GLN A 227 29.89 7.30 13.74
N VAL A 228 30.43 8.44 13.42
CA VAL A 228 29.71 9.72 13.38
C VAL A 228 29.76 10.33 11.98
N VAL A 229 28.59 10.68 11.44
CA VAL A 229 28.42 11.43 10.20
C VAL A 229 28.00 12.85 10.56
N GLY A 230 28.67 13.84 10.00
CA GLY A 230 28.40 15.24 10.32
C GLY A 230 28.68 15.59 11.80
N THR A 231 27.77 16.30 12.44
CA THR A 231 27.86 16.67 13.88
C THR A 231 27.29 15.60 14.81
N GLY A 232 26.64 14.54 14.26
CA GLY A 232 26.03 13.48 15.04
C GLY A 232 24.78 13.92 15.83
N ALA A 233 24.00 14.86 15.31
CA ALA A 233 22.81 15.39 15.99
C ALA A 233 21.68 14.36 16.12
N GLY A 234 21.59 13.42 15.16
CA GLY A 234 20.68 12.28 15.24
C GLY A 234 21.34 11.01 15.77
N THR A 235 20.55 9.98 15.96
CA THR A 235 21.02 8.64 16.32
C THR A 235 20.44 7.60 15.37
N LEU A 236 21.27 6.65 14.92
CA LEU A 236 20.86 5.49 14.16
C LEU A 236 21.31 4.24 14.91
N GLU A 237 20.36 3.55 15.50
CA GLU A 237 20.62 2.26 16.16
C GLU A 237 20.26 1.12 15.22
N ILE A 238 21.24 0.23 14.95
CA ILE A 238 21.05 -0.95 14.11
C ILE A 238 21.32 -2.17 14.97
N SER A 239 20.38 -3.07 15.04
CA SER A 239 20.52 -4.34 15.76
C SER A 239 20.12 -5.52 14.87
N CYS A 240 21.03 -6.47 14.71
CA CYS A 240 20.79 -7.76 14.07
C CYS A 240 21.03 -8.89 15.06
N THR A 241 20.10 -9.85 15.15
CA THR A 241 20.31 -10.99 16.05
C THR A 241 21.14 -12.05 15.36
N MET A 242 20.81 -12.39 14.11
CA MET A 242 21.50 -13.43 13.34
C MET A 242 21.67 -12.97 11.88
N GLY A 243 22.91 -12.66 11.50
CA GLY A 243 23.25 -12.16 10.17
C GLY A 243 24.13 -10.92 10.21
N ASP A 244 24.42 -10.36 9.05
CA ASP A 244 25.42 -9.34 8.86
C ASP A 244 24.80 -7.94 8.76
N VAL A 245 25.52 -6.96 9.30
CA VAL A 245 25.19 -5.53 9.20
C VAL A 245 26.26 -4.81 8.44
N LYS A 246 25.87 -4.17 7.34
CA LYS A 246 26.77 -3.34 6.54
C LYS A 246 26.22 -1.92 6.46
N VAL A 247 26.99 -0.96 6.95
CA VAL A 247 26.72 0.46 6.83
C VAL A 247 27.76 1.12 5.96
N SER A 248 27.36 1.88 4.98
CA SER A 248 28.23 2.63 4.09
C SER A 248 27.81 4.09 4.04
N VAL A 249 28.77 5.01 4.10
CA VAL A 249 28.49 6.44 3.92
C VAL A 249 29.16 6.90 2.62
N ARG A 250 28.33 7.40 1.70
CA ARG A 250 28.74 7.75 0.32
C ARG A 250 28.44 9.19 -0.02
#